data_bb9627a600418c3b65e5b2b0c8df2ca4
#
_entry.id   bb9627a600418c3b65e5b2b0c8df2ca4
#
_cell.length_a   1.000
_cell.length_b   1.000
_cell.length_c   1.000
_cell.angle_alpha   90.00
_cell.angle_beta   90.00
_cell.angle_gamma   90.00
#
_symmetry.space_group_name_H-M   'P 1'
#
loop_
_entity.id
_entity.type
_entity.pdbx_description
1 polymer ?
#
loop_
_entity_poly.entity_id
_entity_poly.type
_entity_poly.pdbx_seq_one_letter_code
_entity_poly.pdbx_strand_id
1 'polypeptide(L)'
;MKEKKDFYQVIEEICAGDDRYKPDSYEFVMQALHFTQTKLKKQGHLSGKELSEGIRQFAIEQYGPMAKTVLNHWGINKTEDFGNIVFNMVEKKLLSKTENDSMDDFKDIYDFDVAFSNVLGDSII
;
A
#
# COMPACT_ATOMS: atom_id res chain seq x y z
N MET A 1 -9.00 -26.79 -19.10
CA MET A 1 -8.07 -25.66 -19.15
C MET A 1 -8.44 -24.64 -18.09
N LYS A 2 -7.46 -24.25 -17.29
CA LYS A 2 -7.73 -23.25 -16.25
C LYS A 2 -7.70 -21.86 -16.85
N GLU A 3 -8.75 -21.09 -16.60
CA GLU A 3 -8.74 -19.69 -16.94
C GLU A 3 -7.89 -18.94 -15.95
N LYS A 4 -7.08 -18.04 -16.46
CA LYS A 4 -6.27 -17.18 -15.61
C LYS A 4 -7.14 -16.01 -15.15
N LYS A 5 -7.29 -15.86 -13.85
CA LYS A 5 -8.06 -14.74 -13.30
C LYS A 5 -7.29 -13.45 -13.45
N ASP A 6 -7.98 -12.37 -13.79
CA ASP A 6 -7.32 -11.07 -13.84
C ASP A 6 -7.19 -10.50 -12.43
N PHE A 7 -6.43 -9.41 -12.33
CA PHE A 7 -6.14 -8.76 -11.06
C PHE A 7 -7.42 -8.42 -10.29
N TYR A 8 -8.40 -7.85 -10.98
CA TYR A 8 -9.63 -7.37 -10.32
C TYR A 8 -10.48 -8.51 -9.80
N GLN A 9 -10.51 -9.63 -10.51
CA GLN A 9 -11.21 -10.83 -10.02
C GLN A 9 -10.57 -11.35 -8.74
N VAL A 10 -9.24 -11.35 -8.67
CA VAL A 10 -8.54 -11.79 -7.48
C VAL A 10 -8.81 -10.84 -6.31
N ILE A 11 -8.82 -9.54 -6.57
CA ILE A 11 -9.12 -8.55 -5.53
C ILE A 11 -10.54 -8.76 -4.98
N GLU A 12 -11.51 -9.06 -5.84
CA GLU A 12 -12.87 -9.37 -5.38
C GLU A 12 -12.88 -10.57 -4.44
N GLU A 13 -12.09 -11.60 -4.76
CA GLU A 13 -11.99 -12.78 -3.89
C GLU A 13 -11.38 -12.42 -2.53
N ILE A 14 -10.35 -11.59 -2.53
CA ILE A 14 -9.73 -11.13 -1.28
C ILE A 14 -10.78 -10.40 -0.44
N CYS A 15 -11.49 -9.46 -1.04
CA CYS A 15 -12.45 -8.64 -0.32
C CYS A 15 -13.64 -9.43 0.17
N ALA A 16 -13.98 -10.53 -0.49
CA ALA A 16 -15.04 -11.43 -0.01
C ALA A 16 -14.64 -12.11 1.29
N GLY A 17 -13.35 -12.37 1.49
CA GLY A 17 -12.86 -13.01 2.71
C GLY A 17 -12.35 -12.04 3.76
N ASP A 18 -11.97 -10.83 3.35
CA ASP A 18 -11.43 -9.80 4.25
C ASP A 18 -11.93 -8.44 3.75
N ASP A 19 -12.95 -7.93 4.40
CA ASP A 19 -13.62 -6.70 3.98
C ASP A 19 -13.10 -5.45 4.70
N ARG A 20 -11.97 -5.55 5.40
CA ARG A 20 -11.39 -4.41 6.09
C ARG A 20 -11.00 -3.29 5.13
N TYR A 21 -10.60 -3.63 3.92
CA TYR A 21 -10.07 -2.67 2.95
C TYR A 21 -10.88 -2.68 1.68
N LYS A 22 -11.12 -1.51 1.10
CA LYS A 22 -11.83 -1.39 -0.17
C LYS A 22 -10.98 -1.93 -1.31
N PRO A 23 -11.60 -2.44 -2.38
CA PRO A 23 -10.84 -2.94 -3.54
C PRO A 23 -9.83 -1.93 -4.09
N ASP A 24 -10.17 -0.64 -4.08
CA ASP A 24 -9.29 0.41 -4.60
C ASP A 24 -7.96 0.48 -3.86
N SER A 25 -7.94 0.08 -2.58
CA SER A 25 -6.71 0.10 -1.79
C SER A 25 -5.66 -0.85 -2.35
N TYR A 26 -6.09 -1.98 -2.88
CA TYR A 26 -5.16 -2.98 -3.45
C TYR A 26 -4.51 -2.47 -4.73
N GLU A 27 -5.31 -1.86 -5.59
CA GLU A 27 -4.78 -1.24 -6.80
C GLU A 27 -3.81 -0.11 -6.46
N PHE A 28 -4.18 0.71 -5.49
CA PHE A 28 -3.33 1.82 -5.05
C PHE A 28 -1.99 1.31 -4.52
N VAL A 29 -2.00 0.29 -3.67
CA VAL A 29 -0.76 -0.25 -3.10
C VAL A 29 0.11 -0.85 -4.20
N MET A 30 -0.49 -1.53 -5.18
CA MET A 30 0.26 -2.06 -6.30
C MET A 30 0.91 -0.95 -7.13
N GLN A 31 0.19 0.13 -7.36
CA GLN A 31 0.75 1.29 -8.06
C GLN A 31 1.88 1.93 -7.25
N ALA A 32 1.70 2.04 -5.94
CA ALA A 32 2.72 2.60 -5.06
C ALA A 32 3.98 1.73 -5.02
N LEU A 33 3.81 0.42 -5.13
CA LEU A 33 4.95 -0.50 -5.22
C LEU A 33 5.80 -0.18 -6.46
N HIS A 34 5.17 -0.05 -7.61
CA HIS A 34 5.88 0.29 -8.84
C HIS A 34 6.52 1.67 -8.79
N PHE A 35 5.79 2.64 -8.23
CA PHE A 35 6.31 3.98 -8.01
C PHE A 35 7.60 3.95 -7.18
N THR A 36 7.57 3.17 -6.09
CA THR A 36 8.70 3.08 -5.17
C THR A 36 9.88 2.36 -5.81
N GLN A 37 9.62 1.28 -6.54
CA GLN A 37 10.68 0.58 -7.27
C GLN A 37 11.39 1.52 -8.25
N THR A 38 10.63 2.33 -8.96
CA THR A 38 11.19 3.29 -9.89
C THR A 38 12.03 4.35 -9.18
N LYS A 39 11.52 4.88 -8.07
CA LYS A 39 12.22 5.90 -7.29
C LYS A 39 13.55 5.38 -6.73
N LEU A 40 13.55 4.16 -6.23
CA LEU A 40 14.74 3.55 -5.62
C LEU A 40 15.63 2.85 -6.65
N LYS A 41 15.20 2.81 -7.90
CA LYS A 41 15.90 2.09 -8.98
C LYS A 41 16.14 0.63 -8.61
N LYS A 42 15.17 0.03 -7.94
CA LYS A 42 15.16 -1.39 -7.59
C LYS A 42 14.15 -2.10 -8.48
N GLN A 43 14.54 -3.25 -9.03
CA GLN A 43 13.63 -4.02 -9.87
C GLN A 43 13.02 -5.19 -9.13
N GLY A 44 13.34 -5.36 -7.91
CA GLY A 44 12.89 -6.52 -7.18
C GLY A 44 12.20 -6.14 -5.90
N HIS A 45 12.53 -6.87 -4.89
CA HIS A 45 11.89 -6.81 -3.60
C HIS A 45 12.12 -5.49 -2.88
N LEU A 46 11.07 -5.00 -2.21
CA LEU A 46 11.14 -3.83 -1.33
C LEU A 46 10.91 -4.30 0.10
N SER A 47 11.58 -3.65 1.06
CA SER A 47 11.27 -3.88 2.46
C SER A 47 9.93 -3.22 2.81
N GLY A 48 9.32 -3.64 3.92
CA GLY A 48 8.10 -3.01 4.41
C GLY A 48 8.28 -1.52 4.67
N LYS A 49 9.44 -1.14 5.20
CA LYS A 49 9.75 0.26 5.43
C LYS A 49 9.86 1.05 4.13
N GLU A 50 10.58 0.51 3.15
CA GLU A 50 10.70 1.14 1.85
C GLU A 50 9.35 1.35 1.19
N LEU A 51 8.52 0.33 1.22
CA LEU A 51 7.18 0.41 0.63
C LEU A 51 6.30 1.40 1.39
N SER A 52 6.33 1.37 2.73
CA SER A 52 5.52 2.31 3.52
C SER A 52 5.89 3.75 3.25
N GLU A 53 7.18 4.06 3.13
CA GLU A 53 7.64 5.40 2.77
C GLU A 53 7.22 5.76 1.34
N GLY A 54 7.32 4.81 0.42
CA GLY A 54 6.88 5.03 -0.95
C GLY A 54 5.39 5.28 -1.04
N ILE A 55 4.59 4.57 -0.25
CA ILE A 55 3.15 4.79 -0.19
C ILE A 55 2.84 6.21 0.30
N ARG A 56 3.58 6.68 1.32
CA ARG A 56 3.39 8.04 1.81
C ARG A 56 3.63 9.06 0.70
N GLN A 57 4.75 8.93 0.02
CA GLN A 57 5.10 9.85 -1.06
C GLN A 57 4.09 9.78 -2.20
N PHE A 58 3.69 8.58 -2.58
CA PHE A 58 2.76 8.40 -3.68
C PHE A 58 1.37 8.95 -3.34
N ALA A 59 0.90 8.70 -2.12
CA ALA A 59 -0.39 9.21 -1.66
C ALA A 59 -0.41 10.74 -1.67
N ILE A 60 0.66 11.37 -1.20
CA ILE A 60 0.75 12.83 -1.20
C ILE A 60 0.79 13.36 -2.64
N GLU A 61 1.53 12.70 -3.51
CA GLU A 61 1.62 13.10 -4.92
C GLU A 61 0.26 13.00 -5.61
N GLN A 62 -0.49 11.93 -5.35
CA GLN A 62 -1.77 11.69 -6.01
C GLN A 62 -2.92 12.52 -5.41
N TYR A 63 -2.93 12.69 -4.10
CA TYR A 63 -4.10 13.23 -3.40
C TYR A 63 -3.79 14.49 -2.60
N GLY A 64 -2.53 14.89 -2.49
CA GLY A 64 -2.15 16.10 -1.77
C GLY A 64 -2.69 16.13 -0.35
N PRO A 65 -3.35 17.23 0.03
CA PRO A 65 -3.89 17.36 1.39
C PRO A 65 -4.98 16.36 1.73
N MET A 66 -5.54 15.68 0.73
CA MET A 66 -6.58 14.68 0.94
C MET A 66 -6.03 13.27 1.14
N ALA A 67 -4.71 13.08 1.13
CA ALA A 67 -4.10 11.75 1.17
C ALA A 67 -4.60 10.91 2.35
N LYS A 68 -4.55 11.46 3.56
CA LYS A 68 -5.00 10.72 4.74
C LYS A 68 -6.47 10.37 4.63
N THR A 69 -7.30 11.31 4.19
CA THR A 69 -8.75 11.10 4.04
C THR A 69 -9.05 9.96 3.08
N VAL A 70 -8.34 9.92 1.94
CA VAL A 70 -8.53 8.86 0.96
C VAL A 70 -8.14 7.50 1.55
N LEU A 71 -6.97 7.43 2.18
CA LEU A 71 -6.51 6.19 2.80
C LEU A 71 -7.49 5.70 3.86
N ASN A 72 -7.95 6.60 4.72
CA ASN A 72 -8.93 6.26 5.76
C ASN A 72 -10.24 5.75 5.16
N HIS A 73 -10.67 6.36 4.07
CA HIS A 73 -11.89 5.92 3.37
C HIS A 73 -11.78 4.47 2.90
N TRP A 74 -10.57 4.05 2.53
CA TRP A 74 -10.32 2.68 2.10
C TRP A 74 -10.11 1.71 3.26
N GLY A 75 -10.12 2.20 4.49
CA GLY A 75 -9.90 1.37 5.68
C GLY A 75 -8.48 1.38 6.19
N ILE A 76 -7.61 2.18 5.60
CA ILE A 76 -6.19 2.24 5.96
C ILE A 76 -5.98 3.37 6.96
N ASN A 77 -5.57 3.02 8.19
CA ASN A 77 -5.39 4.01 9.26
C ASN A 77 -3.99 4.01 9.85
N LYS A 78 -3.20 3.00 9.55
CA LYS A 78 -1.85 2.83 10.12
C LYS A 78 -1.01 1.98 9.17
N THR A 79 0.31 2.00 9.38
CA THR A 79 1.22 1.31 8.46
C THR A 79 1.04 -0.20 8.49
N GLU A 80 0.58 -0.77 9.59
CA GLU A 80 0.27 -2.20 9.67
C GLU A 80 -0.79 -2.59 8.64
N ASP A 81 -1.69 -1.68 8.31
CA ASP A 81 -2.71 -1.93 7.27
C ASP A 81 -2.10 -2.16 5.91
N PHE A 82 -1.00 -1.47 5.59
CA PHE A 82 -0.27 -1.74 4.35
C PHE A 82 0.21 -3.19 4.31
N GLY A 83 0.71 -3.66 5.45
CA GLY A 83 1.16 -5.05 5.57
C GLY A 83 0.02 -6.03 5.34
N ASN A 84 -1.14 -5.77 5.94
CA ASN A 84 -2.30 -6.63 5.74
C ASN A 84 -2.69 -6.72 4.27
N ILE A 85 -2.67 -5.59 3.56
CA ILE A 85 -2.99 -5.55 2.13
C ILE A 85 -1.95 -6.33 1.33
N VAL A 86 -0.67 -6.09 1.61
CA VAL A 86 0.42 -6.78 0.91
C VAL A 86 0.32 -8.29 1.11
N PHE A 87 0.14 -8.74 2.36
CA PHE A 87 0.11 -10.18 2.63
C PHE A 87 -1.16 -10.84 2.12
N ASN A 88 -2.28 -10.12 2.05
CA ASN A 88 -3.46 -10.63 1.35
C ASN A 88 -3.15 -10.91 -0.12
N MET A 89 -2.39 -10.02 -0.75
CA MET A 89 -2.00 -10.23 -2.14
C MET A 89 -0.94 -11.32 -2.31
N VAL A 90 -0.05 -11.47 -1.33
CA VAL A 90 0.93 -12.56 -1.33
C VAL A 90 0.21 -13.92 -1.26
N GLU A 91 -0.79 -14.02 -0.39
CA GLU A 91 -1.55 -15.25 -0.24
C GLU A 91 -2.23 -15.66 -1.55
N LYS A 92 -2.67 -14.70 -2.33
CA LYS A 92 -3.31 -14.94 -3.62
C LYS A 92 -2.32 -14.96 -4.78
N LYS A 93 -1.03 -14.92 -4.48
CA LYS A 93 0.05 -15.00 -5.47
C LYS A 93 0.09 -13.83 -6.44
N LEU A 94 -0.48 -12.69 -6.06
CA LEU A 94 -0.32 -11.45 -6.82
C LEU A 94 1.04 -10.81 -6.56
N LEU A 95 1.60 -11.07 -5.40
CA LEU A 95 2.93 -10.64 -4.99
C LEU A 95 3.65 -11.82 -4.37
N SER A 96 4.97 -11.73 -4.27
CA SER A 96 5.77 -12.73 -3.59
C SER A 96 6.52 -12.09 -2.42
N LYS A 97 6.91 -12.91 -1.46
CA LYS A 97 7.70 -12.46 -0.32
C LYS A 97 8.93 -13.35 -0.16
N THR A 98 9.93 -12.84 0.54
CA THR A 98 11.08 -13.64 0.95
C THR A 98 10.81 -14.27 2.30
N GLU A 99 11.66 -15.21 2.71
CA GLU A 99 11.54 -15.87 4.02
C GLU A 99 11.63 -14.89 5.19
N ASN A 100 12.32 -13.77 4.97
CA ASN A 100 12.55 -12.79 6.03
C ASN A 100 11.42 -11.76 6.16
N ASP A 101 10.48 -11.74 5.22
CA ASP A 101 9.40 -10.76 5.26
C ASP A 101 8.33 -11.17 6.26
N SER A 102 7.90 -10.22 7.06
CA SER A 102 6.86 -10.45 8.05
C SER A 102 6.00 -9.21 8.23
N MET A 103 4.87 -9.38 8.93
CA MET A 103 3.99 -8.26 9.27
C MET A 103 4.71 -7.22 10.12
N ASP A 104 5.68 -7.64 10.92
CA ASP A 104 6.45 -6.71 11.76
C ASP A 104 7.21 -5.67 10.96
N ASP A 105 7.49 -5.95 9.70
CA ASP A 105 8.18 -5.00 8.81
C ASP A 105 7.35 -3.74 8.55
N PHE A 106 6.05 -3.80 8.82
CA PHE A 106 5.13 -2.67 8.63
C PHE A 106 4.70 -2.02 9.94
N LYS A 107 5.24 -2.50 11.06
CA LYS A 107 4.80 -2.04 12.37
C LYS A 107 5.39 -0.66 12.69
N ASP A 108 4.51 0.28 13.06
CA ASP A 108 4.90 1.61 13.55
C ASP A 108 5.93 2.32 12.67
N ILE A 109 5.81 2.23 11.35
CA ILE A 109 6.76 2.91 10.46
C ILE A 109 6.61 4.43 10.58
N TYR A 110 5.36 4.91 10.60
CA TYR A 110 5.07 6.31 10.89
C TYR A 110 3.62 6.45 11.35
N ASP A 111 3.35 7.57 12.00
CA ASP A 111 2.01 7.94 12.44
C ASP A 111 1.34 8.74 11.31
N PHE A 112 0.10 8.40 10.96
CA PHE A 112 -0.58 9.06 9.84
C PHE A 112 -0.83 10.54 10.08
N ASP A 113 -1.11 10.93 11.32
CA ASP A 113 -1.34 12.35 11.61
C ASP A 113 -0.08 13.17 11.38
N VAL A 114 1.09 12.58 11.68
CA VAL A 114 2.37 13.25 11.44
C VAL A 114 2.76 13.16 9.98
N ALA A 115 2.66 11.96 9.40
CA ALA A 115 3.14 11.70 8.03
C ALA A 115 2.40 12.52 6.99
N PHE A 116 1.11 12.78 7.20
CA PHE A 116 0.26 13.48 6.23
C PHE A 116 -0.13 14.89 6.68
N SER A 117 0.49 15.39 7.75
CA SER A 117 0.28 16.76 8.18
C SER A 117 1.10 17.72 7.31
N ASN A 118 0.73 18.97 7.30
CA ASN A 118 1.50 20.06 6.67
C ASN A 118 1.81 19.88 5.19
N VAL A 119 1.01 19.06 4.49
CA VAL A 119 1.24 18.87 3.06
C VAL A 119 1.15 20.19 2.30
N LEU A 120 0.24 21.08 2.71
CA LEU A 120 0.12 22.40 2.12
C LEU A 120 1.12 23.40 2.71
N GLY A 121 1.46 23.23 3.98
CA GLY A 121 2.33 24.16 4.67
C GLY A 121 3.70 24.30 4.01
N ASP A 122 4.24 23.19 3.55
CA ASP A 122 5.58 23.17 2.96
C ASP A 122 5.61 23.77 1.56
N SER A 123 4.47 23.87 0.90
CA SER A 123 4.43 24.33 -0.50
C SER A 123 3.91 25.75 -0.65
N ILE A 124 3.41 26.37 0.38
CA ILE A 124 2.81 27.70 0.28
C ILE A 124 3.82 28.82 0.38
N ILE A 125 4.92 28.59 1.01
CA ILE A 125 5.90 29.65 1.25
C ILE A 125 7.09 29.63 0.26
#